data_b2c29afd648a07d6f9b57ac640b77052
#
_entry.id   b2c29afd648a07d6f9b57ac640b77052
#
_cell.length_a   1.000
_cell.length_b   1.000
_cell.length_c   1.000
_cell.angle_alpha   90.00
_cell.angle_beta   90.00
_cell.angle_gamma   90.00
#
_symmetry.space_group_name_H-M   'P 1'
#
loop_
_entity.id
_entity.type
_entity.pdbx_description
1 polymer ?
#
loop_
_entity_poly.entity_id
_entity_poly.type
_entity_poly.pdbx_seq_one_letter_code
_entity_poly.pdbx_strand_id
1 'polypeptide(L)'
;MTSTATETRSVIVEREIAFPPEKIWRALTQPHLIEEWLMKNDFKPVVGHSFNLRADWGAVDCQVQTLELNKTLSYTWAAMGLESVVTWTLTPTGTGTHLRMEQSGFRPDQQQAYQGAKYGWQRFFANLEQILARID
;
A
#
# COMPACT_ATOMS: atom_id res chain seq x y z
N MET A 1 28.58 -21.43 -0.83
CA MET A 1 27.36 -21.65 -0.29
C MET A 1 26.37 -20.52 -0.54
N THR A 2 25.22 -20.82 -0.58
CA THR A 2 24.22 -19.87 -0.96
C THR A 2 23.75 -19.05 0.20
N SER A 3 23.48 -17.84 -0.05
CA SER A 3 22.98 -16.98 0.96
C SER A 3 21.45 -16.89 0.88
N THR A 4 20.77 -17.65 1.72
CA THR A 4 19.33 -17.53 1.79
C THR A 4 18.92 -16.38 2.68
N ALA A 5 19.89 -15.77 3.36
CA ALA A 5 19.61 -14.65 4.26
C ALA A 5 19.05 -13.44 3.53
N THR A 6 19.31 -13.34 2.22
CA THR A 6 18.82 -12.23 1.43
C THR A 6 17.46 -12.51 0.79
N GLU A 7 16.95 -13.74 0.92
CA GLU A 7 15.64 -14.06 0.37
C GLU A 7 14.56 -13.37 1.17
N THR A 8 13.61 -12.79 0.45
CA THR A 8 12.49 -12.11 1.09
C THR A 8 11.19 -12.61 0.48
N ARG A 9 10.11 -12.38 1.21
CA ARG A 9 8.76 -12.73 0.76
C ARG A 9 7.94 -11.48 0.59
N SER A 10 6.82 -11.63 -0.11
CA SER A 10 5.90 -10.53 -0.35
C SER A 10 4.51 -10.91 0.13
N VAL A 11 3.76 -9.89 0.57
CA VAL A 11 2.33 -10.00 0.78
C VAL A 11 1.67 -9.38 -0.44
N ILE A 12 0.79 -10.12 -1.08
CA ILE A 12 0.10 -9.66 -2.27
C ILE A 12 -1.41 -9.76 -2.03
N VAL A 13 -2.13 -8.67 -2.30
CA VAL A 13 -3.58 -8.65 -2.23
C VAL A 13 -4.10 -8.08 -3.54
N GLU A 14 -5.07 -8.76 -4.14
CA GLU A 14 -5.65 -8.34 -5.42
C GLU A 14 -7.16 -8.32 -5.29
N ARG A 15 -7.79 -7.33 -5.94
CA ARG A 15 -9.25 -7.19 -5.94
C ARG A 15 -9.71 -6.65 -7.27
N GLU A 16 -10.86 -7.15 -7.72
CA GLU A 16 -11.59 -6.51 -8.80
C GLU A 16 -12.49 -5.45 -8.20
N ILE A 17 -12.30 -4.21 -8.60
CA ILE A 17 -13.03 -3.07 -8.03
C ILE A 17 -13.90 -2.46 -9.12
N ALA A 18 -15.17 -2.25 -8.82
CA ALA A 18 -16.16 -1.78 -9.81
C ALA A 18 -16.13 -0.25 -9.95
N PHE A 19 -14.93 0.35 -9.94
CA PHE A 19 -14.73 1.78 -10.11
C PHE A 19 -13.54 2.02 -11.03
N PRO A 20 -13.52 3.16 -11.75
CA PRO A 20 -12.43 3.44 -12.69
C PRO A 20 -11.11 3.73 -11.96
N PRO A 21 -9.97 3.56 -12.63
CA PRO A 21 -8.67 3.81 -11.99
C PRO A 21 -8.53 5.20 -11.40
N GLU A 22 -9.08 6.21 -12.03
CA GLU A 22 -8.98 7.59 -11.54
C GLU A 22 -9.56 7.74 -10.14
N LYS A 23 -10.66 7.06 -9.88
CA LYS A 23 -11.30 7.14 -8.57
C LYS A 23 -10.45 6.46 -7.50
N ILE A 24 -9.92 5.29 -7.82
CA ILE A 24 -9.05 4.56 -6.90
C ILE A 24 -7.78 5.35 -6.67
N TRP A 25 -7.22 5.96 -7.71
CA TRP A 25 -6.01 6.77 -7.61
C TRP A 25 -6.18 7.90 -6.60
N ARG A 26 -7.34 8.56 -6.61
CA ARG A 26 -7.61 9.62 -5.64
C ARG A 26 -7.54 9.08 -4.22
N ALA A 27 -8.13 7.92 -3.98
CA ALA A 27 -8.12 7.31 -2.65
C ALA A 27 -6.70 6.93 -2.21
N LEU A 28 -5.82 6.62 -3.15
CA LEU A 28 -4.44 6.23 -2.84
C LEU A 28 -3.51 7.43 -2.70
N THR A 29 -3.90 8.62 -3.16
CA THR A 29 -2.95 9.74 -3.26
C THR A 29 -3.41 11.03 -2.59
N GLN A 30 -4.67 11.11 -2.13
CA GLN A 30 -5.13 12.30 -1.42
C GLN A 30 -5.09 12.04 0.08
N PRO A 31 -4.35 12.86 0.85
CA PRO A 31 -4.13 12.58 2.29
C PRO A 31 -5.40 12.37 3.08
N HIS A 32 -6.44 13.19 2.86
CA HIS A 32 -7.67 13.04 3.63
C HIS A 32 -8.42 11.75 3.31
N LEU A 33 -8.24 11.19 2.11
CA LEU A 33 -8.83 9.90 1.76
C LEU A 33 -7.98 8.75 2.29
N ILE A 34 -6.65 8.88 2.20
CA ILE A 34 -5.75 7.85 2.75
C ILE A 34 -6.02 7.67 4.24
N GLU A 35 -6.29 8.75 4.94
CA GLU A 35 -6.59 8.70 6.38
C GLU A 35 -7.82 7.85 6.67
N GLU A 36 -8.77 7.82 5.76
CA GLU A 36 -10.04 7.12 5.98
C GLU A 36 -9.93 5.60 5.85
N TRP A 37 -8.97 5.12 5.04
CA TRP A 37 -8.88 3.68 4.87
C TRP A 37 -7.56 3.11 5.40
N LEU A 38 -6.55 3.93 5.60
CA LEU A 38 -5.24 3.45 6.01
C LEU A 38 -4.82 4.08 7.34
N MET A 39 -4.31 5.32 7.34
CA MET A 39 -3.79 5.98 8.54
C MET A 39 -3.67 7.48 8.29
N LYS A 40 -3.55 8.25 9.37
CA LYS A 40 -3.20 9.67 9.26
C LYS A 40 -1.86 9.79 8.59
N ASN A 41 -1.68 10.83 7.77
CA ASN A 41 -0.49 10.91 6.94
C ASN A 41 -0.24 12.34 6.45
N ASP A 42 0.97 12.54 5.91
CA ASP A 42 1.37 13.76 5.23
C ASP A 42 1.87 13.46 3.82
N PHE A 43 1.20 12.56 3.14
CA PHE A 43 1.53 12.13 1.78
C PHE A 43 1.45 13.29 0.80
N LYS A 44 2.36 13.28 -0.18
CA LYS A 44 2.30 14.15 -1.36
C LYS A 44 2.68 13.32 -2.57
N PRO A 45 2.00 13.50 -3.71
CA PRO A 45 2.29 12.71 -4.93
C PRO A 45 3.52 13.26 -5.65
N VAL A 46 4.67 13.17 -5.03
CA VAL A 46 5.94 13.64 -5.55
C VAL A 46 6.99 12.58 -5.29
N VAL A 47 7.66 12.12 -6.35
CA VAL A 47 8.74 11.14 -6.20
C VAL A 47 9.83 11.73 -5.31
N GLY A 48 10.28 10.95 -4.35
CA GLY A 48 11.29 11.37 -3.38
C GLY A 48 10.73 12.01 -2.12
N HIS A 49 9.43 12.31 -2.09
CA HIS A 49 8.81 12.90 -0.89
C HIS A 49 8.78 11.88 0.23
N SER A 50 9.28 12.27 1.40
CA SER A 50 9.21 11.44 2.61
C SER A 50 7.97 11.80 3.39
N PHE A 51 7.24 10.79 3.86
CA PHE A 51 6.02 11.00 4.63
C PHE A 51 5.90 9.92 5.71
N ASN A 52 4.99 10.16 6.64
CA ASN A 52 4.71 9.20 7.71
C ASN A 52 3.25 8.79 7.66
N LEU A 53 3.02 7.52 7.99
CA LEU A 53 1.69 7.02 8.31
C LEU A 53 1.66 6.87 9.83
N ARG A 54 0.63 7.39 10.48
CA ARG A 54 0.57 7.42 11.94
C ARG A 54 -0.70 6.79 12.47
N ALA A 55 -0.53 5.93 13.46
CA ALA A 55 -1.63 5.27 14.15
C ALA A 55 -1.31 5.21 15.63
N ASP A 56 -2.25 4.69 16.44
CA ASP A 56 -2.07 4.63 17.89
C ASP A 56 -0.86 3.81 18.29
N TRP A 57 -0.53 2.77 17.51
CA TRP A 57 0.59 1.89 17.83
C TRP A 57 1.95 2.47 17.44
N GLY A 58 1.98 3.56 16.67
CA GLY A 58 3.24 4.15 16.23
C GLY A 58 3.15 4.73 14.83
N ALA A 59 4.28 4.74 14.14
CA ALA A 59 4.37 5.36 12.81
C ALA A 59 5.13 4.48 11.85
N VAL A 60 4.84 4.67 10.56
CA VAL A 60 5.55 4.04 9.45
C VAL A 60 6.25 5.13 8.67
N ASP A 61 7.55 4.97 8.44
CA ASP A 61 8.32 5.91 7.63
C ASP A 61 8.28 5.48 6.17
N CYS A 62 7.95 6.41 5.29
CA CYS A 62 7.76 6.12 3.88
C CYS A 62 8.46 7.15 2.99
N GLN A 63 8.80 6.73 1.77
CA GLN A 63 9.31 7.63 0.75
C GLN A 63 8.75 7.18 -0.60
N VAL A 64 8.16 8.12 -1.34
CA VAL A 64 7.59 7.83 -2.65
C VAL A 64 8.71 7.49 -3.64
N GLN A 65 8.59 6.35 -4.30
CA GLN A 65 9.60 5.87 -5.25
C GLN A 65 9.12 5.91 -6.70
N THR A 66 7.91 5.44 -6.96
CA THR A 66 7.36 5.39 -8.30
C THR A 66 5.99 6.06 -8.30
N LEU A 67 5.74 6.85 -9.32
CA LEU A 67 4.46 7.56 -9.44
C LEU A 67 4.10 7.69 -10.91
N GLU A 68 3.17 6.85 -11.36
CA GLU A 68 2.62 6.91 -12.72
C GLU A 68 1.11 7.09 -12.59
N LEU A 69 0.61 8.23 -13.01
CA LEU A 69 -0.78 8.62 -12.83
C LEU A 69 -1.74 7.51 -13.26
N ASN A 70 -2.62 7.12 -12.35
CA ASN A 70 -3.66 6.10 -12.55
C ASN A 70 -3.13 4.71 -12.89
N LYS A 71 -1.85 4.46 -12.68
CA LYS A 71 -1.25 3.15 -13.03
C LYS A 71 -0.46 2.54 -11.89
N THR A 72 0.57 3.23 -11.41
CA THR A 72 1.50 2.64 -10.44
C THR A 72 1.91 3.66 -9.40
N LEU A 73 1.87 3.23 -8.15
CA LEU A 73 2.37 4.00 -7.02
C LEU A 73 3.18 3.07 -6.14
N SER A 74 4.40 3.45 -5.82
CA SER A 74 5.17 2.69 -4.84
C SER A 74 5.85 3.61 -3.86
N TYR A 75 6.02 3.12 -2.63
CA TYR A 75 6.73 3.85 -1.58
C TYR A 75 7.31 2.85 -0.60
N THR A 76 8.37 3.28 0.08
CA THR A 76 8.96 2.45 1.12
C THR A 76 8.03 2.42 2.33
N TRP A 77 8.18 1.37 3.12
CA TRP A 77 7.35 1.17 4.32
C TRP A 77 8.28 0.59 5.38
N ALA A 78 8.71 1.44 6.30
CA ALA A 78 9.67 1.06 7.34
C ALA A 78 9.07 1.27 8.72
N ALA A 79 8.98 0.20 9.50
CA ALA A 79 8.44 0.25 10.85
C ALA A 79 8.95 -0.93 11.66
N MET A 80 9.39 -0.67 12.88
CA MET A 80 9.76 -1.72 13.84
C MET A 80 10.72 -2.76 13.26
N GLY A 81 11.75 -2.28 12.58
CA GLY A 81 12.77 -3.15 12.01
C GLY A 81 12.45 -3.74 10.66
N LEU A 82 11.24 -3.57 10.20
CA LEU A 82 10.86 -4.01 8.85
C LEU A 82 11.19 -2.92 7.85
N GLU A 83 11.89 -3.29 6.79
CA GLU A 83 12.12 -2.41 5.64
C GLU A 83 11.52 -3.07 4.42
N SER A 84 10.50 -2.46 3.88
CA SER A 84 9.75 -3.04 2.77
C SER A 84 9.36 -1.98 1.76
N VAL A 85 8.78 -2.43 0.64
CA VAL A 85 8.26 -1.54 -0.39
C VAL A 85 6.83 -1.96 -0.69
N VAL A 86 5.93 -0.99 -0.70
CA VAL A 86 4.53 -1.20 -1.07
C VAL A 86 4.35 -0.69 -2.49
N THR A 87 3.83 -1.54 -3.36
CA THR A 87 3.58 -1.21 -4.76
C THR A 87 2.12 -1.44 -5.10
N TRP A 88 1.47 -0.40 -5.60
CA TRP A 88 0.10 -0.43 -6.08
C TRP A 88 0.08 -0.43 -7.59
N THR A 89 -0.65 -1.36 -8.19
CA THR A 89 -0.80 -1.43 -9.64
C THR A 89 -2.28 -1.44 -9.99
N LEU A 90 -2.68 -0.52 -10.86
CA LEU A 90 -4.06 -0.36 -11.30
C LEU A 90 -4.13 -0.73 -12.79
N THR A 91 -4.94 -1.73 -13.11
CA THR A 91 -5.14 -2.18 -14.48
C THR A 91 -6.61 -2.02 -14.84
N PRO A 92 -6.94 -1.17 -15.82
CA PRO A 92 -8.34 -1.00 -16.22
C PRO A 92 -8.92 -2.31 -16.71
N THR A 93 -10.18 -2.57 -16.33
CA THR A 93 -10.94 -3.70 -16.84
C THR A 93 -12.27 -3.14 -17.30
N GLY A 94 -12.76 -3.45 -18.44
CA GLY A 94 -14.05 -3.01 -18.94
C GLY A 94 -14.74 -1.89 -18.15
N THR A 95 -15.35 -2.23 -17.04
CA THR A 95 -16.12 -1.27 -16.24
C THR A 95 -15.44 -0.89 -14.92
N GLY A 96 -14.28 -1.44 -14.63
CA GLY A 96 -13.64 -1.20 -13.33
C GLY A 96 -12.14 -1.28 -13.41
N THR A 97 -11.54 -1.76 -12.32
CA THR A 97 -10.09 -1.82 -12.17
C THR A 97 -9.70 -3.10 -11.45
N HIS A 98 -8.65 -3.75 -11.95
CA HIS A 98 -7.95 -4.78 -11.18
C HIS A 98 -6.90 -4.06 -10.35
N LEU A 99 -7.06 -4.11 -9.03
CA LEU A 99 -6.16 -3.43 -8.10
C LEU A 99 -5.26 -4.48 -7.43
N ARG A 100 -3.96 -4.27 -7.53
CA ARG A 100 -2.98 -5.16 -6.93
C ARG A 100 -2.07 -4.37 -6.00
N MET A 101 -1.88 -4.89 -4.79
CA MET A 101 -0.92 -4.35 -3.84
C MET A 101 0.10 -5.43 -3.54
N GLU A 102 1.38 -5.05 -3.55
CA GLU A 102 2.45 -5.94 -3.13
C GLU A 102 3.33 -5.24 -2.12
N GLN A 103 3.47 -5.85 -0.95
CA GLN A 103 4.46 -5.38 0.03
C GLN A 103 5.58 -6.40 0.05
N SER A 104 6.76 -5.99 -0.42
CA SER A 104 7.91 -6.86 -0.57
C SER A 104 9.01 -6.50 0.41
N GLY A 105 9.83 -7.50 0.80
CA GLY A 105 10.96 -7.26 1.67
C GLY A 105 10.91 -7.94 3.03
N PHE A 106 9.96 -8.84 3.25
CA PHE A 106 9.89 -9.57 4.53
C PHE A 106 10.98 -10.62 4.57
N ARG A 107 11.88 -10.49 5.54
CA ARG A 107 12.96 -11.46 5.72
C ARG A 107 12.43 -12.73 6.39
N PRO A 108 13.15 -13.86 6.25
CA PRO A 108 12.70 -15.12 6.87
C PRO A 108 12.53 -15.03 8.39
N ASP A 109 13.30 -14.15 9.05
CA ASP A 109 13.22 -13.99 10.52
C ASP A 109 12.11 -13.02 10.94
N GLN A 110 11.27 -12.56 10.00
CA GLN A 110 10.19 -11.61 10.29
C GLN A 110 8.82 -12.26 10.09
N GLN A 111 8.67 -13.47 10.55
CA GLN A 111 7.44 -14.23 10.37
C GLN A 111 6.22 -13.53 10.97
N GLN A 112 6.37 -12.95 12.16
CA GLN A 112 5.27 -12.25 12.81
C GLN A 112 4.83 -11.03 12.01
N ALA A 113 5.80 -10.25 11.50
CA ALA A 113 5.49 -9.08 10.70
C ALA A 113 4.77 -9.50 9.41
N TYR A 114 5.23 -10.59 8.82
CA TYR A 114 4.64 -11.11 7.59
C TYR A 114 3.17 -11.52 7.80
N GLN A 115 2.89 -12.28 8.85
CA GLN A 115 1.53 -12.71 9.14
C GLN A 115 0.63 -11.53 9.51
N GLY A 116 1.17 -10.59 10.29
CA GLY A 116 0.44 -9.39 10.65
C GLY A 116 0.07 -8.55 9.44
N ALA A 117 0.99 -8.44 8.49
CA ALA A 117 0.73 -7.69 7.27
C ALA A 117 -0.35 -8.35 6.43
N LYS A 118 -0.32 -9.68 6.31
CA LYS A 118 -1.37 -10.40 5.57
C LYS A 118 -2.75 -10.09 6.15
N TYR A 119 -2.84 -10.08 7.47
CA TYR A 119 -4.10 -9.81 8.13
C TYR A 119 -4.49 -8.33 8.00
N GLY A 120 -3.54 -7.43 8.23
CA GLY A 120 -3.79 -6.00 8.20
C GLY A 120 -4.22 -5.50 6.84
N TRP A 121 -3.60 -6.00 5.77
CA TRP A 121 -3.96 -5.56 4.42
C TRP A 121 -5.37 -5.97 4.02
N GLN A 122 -5.87 -7.11 4.52
CA GLN A 122 -7.27 -7.48 4.26
C GLN A 122 -8.20 -6.44 4.85
N ARG A 123 -7.91 -5.95 6.05
CA ARG A 123 -8.71 -4.91 6.69
C ARG A 123 -8.62 -3.58 5.96
N PHE A 124 -7.41 -3.21 5.55
CA PHE A 124 -7.22 -1.95 4.81
C PHE A 124 -7.98 -1.99 3.48
N PHE A 125 -7.95 -3.11 2.79
CA PHE A 125 -8.71 -3.25 1.53
C PHE A 125 -10.21 -3.13 1.78
N ALA A 126 -10.71 -3.73 2.84
CA ALA A 126 -12.13 -3.61 3.18
C ALA A 126 -12.50 -2.15 3.42
N ASN A 127 -11.66 -1.41 4.14
CA ASN A 127 -11.88 0.01 4.39
C ASN A 127 -11.81 0.81 3.09
N LEU A 128 -10.85 0.49 2.24
CA LEU A 128 -10.71 1.16 0.94
C LEU A 128 -11.95 1.00 0.09
N GLU A 129 -12.48 -0.22 0.02
CA GLU A 129 -13.70 -0.47 -0.74
C GLU A 129 -14.88 0.31 -0.18
N GLN A 130 -14.95 0.45 1.14
CA GLN A 130 -16.03 1.20 1.76
C GLN A 130 -15.97 2.68 1.39
N ILE A 131 -14.78 3.28 1.43
CA ILE A 131 -14.72 4.72 1.10
C ILE A 131 -14.91 4.97 -0.39
N LEU A 132 -14.49 4.03 -1.23
CA LEU A 132 -14.72 4.16 -2.66
C LEU A 132 -16.22 4.18 -2.98
N ALA A 133 -17.02 3.46 -2.21
CA ALA A 133 -18.47 3.46 -2.41
C ALA A 133 -19.12 4.76 -1.94
N ARG A 134 -18.44 5.58 -1.13
CA ARG A 134 -18.99 6.81 -0.58
C ARG A 134 -18.55 8.07 -1.31
N ILE A 135 -17.37 8.05 -1.94
CA ILE A 135 -16.88 9.25 -2.60
C ILE A 135 -17.37 9.30 -4.05
N ASP A 136 -17.30 10.49 -4.64
CA ASP A 136 -17.74 10.69 -6.04
C ASP A 136 -16.65 10.32 -7.05
#